data_6b8602fa3324f3503c6e463f1e78ff56
#
_entry.id   6b8602fa3324f3503c6e463f1e78ff56
#
_cell.length_a   1.000
_cell.length_b   1.000
_cell.length_c   1.000
_cell.angle_alpha   90.00
_cell.angle_beta   90.00
_cell.angle_gamma   90.00
#
_symmetry.space_group_name_H-M   'P 1'
#
loop_
_entity.id
_entity.type
_entity.pdbx_description
1 polymer ?
#
loop_
_entity_poly.entity_id
_entity_poly.type
_entity_poly.pdbx_seq_one_letter_code
_entity_poly.pdbx_strand_id
1 'polypeptide(L)'
;MKIARIAESINVMSKTLGPAMKGRDPKPIQEMAMKQQQNGVQVLDINIGPARKEGDQLMEWMVKTVEEVSDLPLSLDTTNPVAMEAGLKTVTKARPIINSISLQPERMAIMLPMVTKYNAQMIALLWGKDGMPRDTNERALMATELVYAANQAGVANEDIYVDPIVSPVSVEINQVLSCAEFMSMIADIAPGAKTTVGLSNISNGTPDHLRGILNRTYLIMLNRYETLYSAIIDAFDSELAQLANDGLPEIYQLVWRIMDGEEVSLASLSEKERQYAKTTRVLMGKNLYSHSWLDV
;
A
#
# COMPACT_ATOMS: atom_id res chain seq x y z
N MET A 1 9.15 14.84 -0.75
CA MET A 1 9.90 13.54 -0.74
C MET A 1 9.27 12.58 -1.73
N LYS A 2 10.06 11.89 -2.53
CA LYS A 2 9.52 10.93 -3.50
C LYS A 2 8.96 9.71 -2.79
N ILE A 3 7.76 9.28 -3.18
CA ILE A 3 7.09 8.09 -2.65
C ILE A 3 7.41 6.92 -3.56
N ALA A 4 7.99 5.85 -3.03
CA ALA A 4 8.26 4.63 -3.79
C ALA A 4 6.94 3.93 -4.16
N ARG A 5 6.84 3.49 -5.42
CA ARG A 5 5.63 2.86 -5.96
C ARG A 5 5.80 1.35 -6.01
N ILE A 6 4.92 0.65 -5.32
CA ILE A 6 4.78 -0.81 -5.35
C ILE A 6 3.60 -1.12 -6.26
N ALA A 7 3.81 -1.86 -7.33
CA ALA A 7 2.78 -2.10 -8.35
C ALA A 7 1.89 -3.28 -7.97
N GLU A 8 0.55 -3.09 -7.93
CA GLU A 8 -0.44 -4.03 -7.39
C GLU A 8 -1.09 -4.98 -8.42
N SER A 9 -0.78 -4.82 -9.72
CA SER A 9 -1.62 -5.48 -10.76
C SER A 9 -1.37 -6.98 -10.93
N ILE A 10 -0.23 -7.54 -10.43
CA ILE A 10 0.01 -8.99 -10.47
C ILE A 10 -0.74 -9.65 -9.31
N ASN A 11 -2.03 -9.81 -9.49
CA ASN A 11 -2.96 -10.21 -8.43
C ASN A 11 -3.86 -11.35 -8.90
N VAL A 12 -4.01 -12.36 -8.04
CA VAL A 12 -4.86 -13.56 -8.31
C VAL A 12 -6.33 -13.21 -8.57
N MET A 13 -6.82 -12.07 -8.07
CA MET A 13 -8.17 -11.58 -8.30
C MET A 13 -8.36 -10.94 -9.68
N SER A 14 -7.28 -10.70 -10.43
CA SER A 14 -7.36 -10.20 -11.80
C SER A 14 -8.09 -11.18 -12.70
N LYS A 15 -9.03 -10.68 -13.49
CA LYS A 15 -9.79 -11.49 -14.48
C LYS A 15 -8.90 -12.13 -15.54
N THR A 16 -7.74 -11.55 -15.82
CA THR A 16 -6.77 -12.05 -16.80
C THR A 16 -5.66 -12.86 -16.14
N LEU A 17 -5.05 -12.30 -15.08
CA LEU A 17 -3.88 -12.92 -14.48
C LEU A 17 -4.24 -14.07 -13.53
N GLY A 18 -5.39 -14.03 -12.86
CA GLY A 18 -5.85 -15.14 -12.02
C GLY A 18 -5.93 -16.48 -12.76
N PRO A 19 -6.61 -16.55 -13.93
CA PRO A 19 -6.59 -17.74 -14.78
C PRO A 19 -5.19 -18.14 -15.27
N ALA A 20 -4.34 -17.16 -15.64
CA ALA A 20 -2.96 -17.41 -16.05
C ALA A 20 -2.12 -18.03 -14.92
N MET A 21 -2.23 -17.51 -13.68
CA MET A 21 -1.59 -18.09 -12.49
C MET A 21 -2.04 -19.53 -12.26
N LYS A 22 -3.35 -19.78 -12.34
CA LYS A 22 -3.92 -21.11 -12.17
C LYS A 22 -3.47 -22.10 -13.26
N GLY A 23 -3.36 -21.65 -14.49
CA GLY A 23 -2.93 -22.45 -15.66
C GLY A 23 -1.41 -22.53 -15.81
N ARG A 24 -0.63 -21.84 -15.00
CA ARG A 24 0.83 -21.69 -15.15
C ARG A 24 1.22 -21.17 -16.53
N ASP A 25 0.44 -20.21 -17.07
CA ASP A 25 0.79 -19.48 -18.29
C ASP A 25 1.66 -18.28 -17.96
N PRO A 26 2.97 -18.28 -18.29
CA PRO A 26 3.89 -17.23 -17.89
C PRO A 26 3.66 -15.93 -18.68
N LYS A 27 3.17 -16.01 -19.91
CA LYS A 27 3.15 -14.88 -20.82
C LYS A 27 2.36 -13.67 -20.31
N PRO A 28 1.09 -13.78 -19.84
CA PRO A 28 0.36 -12.63 -19.30
C PRO A 28 1.01 -12.04 -18.06
N ILE A 29 1.66 -12.87 -17.22
CA ILE A 29 2.36 -12.43 -16.00
C ILE A 29 3.60 -11.61 -16.36
N GLN A 30 4.42 -12.11 -17.28
CA GLN A 30 5.62 -11.45 -17.77
C GLN A 30 5.31 -10.12 -18.47
N GLU A 31 4.29 -10.10 -19.32
CA GLU A 31 3.83 -8.88 -19.98
C GLU A 31 3.39 -7.81 -18.97
N MET A 32 2.70 -8.21 -17.91
CA MET A 32 2.28 -7.30 -16.84
C MET A 32 3.48 -6.77 -16.07
N ALA A 33 4.42 -7.64 -15.68
CA ALA A 33 5.64 -7.24 -14.96
C ALA A 33 6.45 -6.22 -15.78
N MET A 34 6.67 -6.48 -17.06
CA MET A 34 7.38 -5.55 -17.96
C MET A 34 6.64 -4.22 -18.10
N LYS A 35 5.31 -4.23 -18.26
CA LYS A 35 4.52 -2.98 -18.36
C LYS A 35 4.60 -2.15 -17.08
N GLN A 36 4.51 -2.78 -15.92
CA GLN A 36 4.64 -2.09 -14.64
C GLN A 36 6.05 -1.49 -14.47
N GLN A 37 7.10 -2.24 -14.79
CA GLN A 37 8.48 -1.76 -14.76
C GLN A 37 8.70 -0.58 -15.72
N GLN A 38 8.14 -0.62 -16.94
CA GLN A 38 8.21 0.47 -17.92
C GLN A 38 7.53 1.75 -17.42
N ASN A 39 6.51 1.63 -16.55
CA ASN A 39 5.89 2.76 -15.88
C ASN A 39 6.69 3.28 -14.67
N GLY A 40 7.91 2.74 -14.46
CA GLY A 40 8.89 3.25 -13.52
C GLY A 40 8.54 3.00 -12.05
N VAL A 41 7.88 1.89 -11.72
CA VAL A 41 7.69 1.44 -10.33
C VAL A 41 8.99 0.91 -9.75
N GLN A 42 9.10 0.88 -8.42
CA GLN A 42 10.31 0.45 -7.73
C GLN A 42 10.22 -0.99 -7.23
N VAL A 43 9.00 -1.53 -7.06
CA VAL A 43 8.74 -2.87 -6.54
C VAL A 43 7.56 -3.49 -7.31
N LEU A 44 7.60 -4.78 -7.57
CA LEU A 44 6.47 -5.55 -8.09
C LEU A 44 5.84 -6.37 -6.97
N ASP A 45 4.55 -6.16 -6.70
CA ASP A 45 3.81 -6.97 -5.74
C ASP A 45 3.23 -8.19 -6.44
N ILE A 46 3.53 -9.39 -5.89
CA ILE A 46 3.03 -10.67 -6.38
C ILE A 46 2.01 -11.19 -5.39
N ASN A 47 0.73 -10.99 -5.69
CA ASN A 47 -0.38 -11.40 -4.84
C ASN A 47 -1.01 -12.70 -5.35
N ILE A 48 -0.77 -13.79 -4.61
CA ILE A 48 -1.39 -15.10 -4.90
C ILE A 48 -2.56 -15.42 -3.96
N GLY A 49 -2.94 -14.46 -3.10
CA GLY A 49 -3.98 -14.64 -2.09
C GLY A 49 -3.65 -15.72 -1.06
N PRO A 50 -4.65 -16.38 -0.46
CA PRO A 50 -4.43 -17.37 0.59
C PRO A 50 -3.83 -18.69 0.08
N ALA A 51 -3.87 -18.97 -1.22
CA ALA A 51 -3.24 -20.09 -1.93
C ALA A 51 -3.21 -21.40 -1.09
N ARG A 52 -4.39 -21.86 -0.64
CA ARG A 52 -4.52 -23.01 0.28
C ARG A 52 -4.05 -24.35 -0.29
N LYS A 53 -4.07 -24.49 -1.61
CA LYS A 53 -3.61 -25.69 -2.33
C LYS A 53 -2.43 -25.30 -3.21
N GLU A 54 -1.34 -26.06 -3.13
CA GLU A 54 -0.14 -25.86 -3.97
C GLU A 54 0.41 -24.43 -3.96
N GLY A 55 0.20 -23.71 -2.84
CA GLY A 55 0.61 -22.32 -2.72
C GLY A 55 2.12 -22.13 -2.79
N ASP A 56 2.88 -23.08 -2.26
CA ASP A 56 4.31 -23.16 -2.37
C ASP A 56 4.80 -23.25 -3.81
N GLN A 57 4.25 -24.19 -4.57
CA GLN A 57 4.58 -24.36 -5.99
C GLN A 57 4.12 -23.15 -6.82
N LEU A 58 2.97 -22.54 -6.45
CA LEU A 58 2.49 -21.35 -7.13
C LEU A 58 3.43 -20.16 -6.91
N MET A 59 3.81 -19.87 -5.66
CA MET A 59 4.69 -18.75 -5.36
C MET A 59 6.09 -18.96 -5.95
N GLU A 60 6.64 -20.15 -5.85
CA GLU A 60 7.91 -20.50 -6.51
C GLU A 60 7.86 -20.23 -8.02
N TRP A 61 6.82 -20.70 -8.69
CA TRP A 61 6.63 -20.50 -10.13
C TRP A 61 6.47 -19.00 -10.46
N MET A 62 5.68 -18.25 -9.67
CA MET A 62 5.46 -16.82 -9.87
C MET A 62 6.76 -16.02 -9.76
N VAL A 63 7.57 -16.28 -8.74
CA VAL A 63 8.87 -15.61 -8.54
C VAL A 63 9.77 -15.87 -9.74
N LYS A 64 9.94 -17.13 -10.17
CA LYS A 64 10.75 -17.49 -11.34
C LYS A 64 10.24 -16.79 -12.60
N THR A 65 8.94 -16.83 -12.84
CA THR A 65 8.31 -16.23 -14.02
C THR A 65 8.56 -14.71 -14.11
N VAL A 66 8.46 -14.00 -12.99
CA VAL A 66 8.68 -12.55 -12.96
C VAL A 66 10.18 -12.22 -13.05
N GLU A 67 11.04 -12.95 -12.35
CA GLU A 67 12.49 -12.73 -12.39
C GLU A 67 13.14 -13.04 -13.76
N GLU A 68 12.47 -13.78 -14.64
CA GLU A 68 12.92 -13.95 -16.03
C GLU A 68 12.90 -12.63 -16.84
N VAL A 69 12.05 -11.66 -16.46
CA VAL A 69 11.82 -10.42 -17.24
C VAL A 69 12.04 -9.13 -16.43
N SER A 70 12.30 -9.22 -15.12
CA SER A 70 12.50 -8.07 -14.24
C SER A 70 13.55 -8.35 -13.18
N ASP A 71 14.36 -7.35 -12.85
CA ASP A 71 15.31 -7.36 -11.75
C ASP A 71 14.83 -6.53 -10.55
N LEU A 72 13.60 -6.01 -10.60
CA LEU A 72 13.01 -5.23 -9.49
C LEU A 72 12.79 -6.10 -8.26
N PRO A 73 12.90 -5.52 -7.05
CA PRO A 73 12.49 -6.18 -5.83
C PRO A 73 11.05 -6.68 -5.90
N LEU A 74 10.78 -7.84 -5.31
CA LEU A 74 9.46 -8.44 -5.24
C LEU A 74 8.86 -8.27 -3.85
N SER A 75 7.62 -7.81 -3.77
CA SER A 75 6.75 -7.89 -2.60
C SER A 75 5.94 -9.17 -2.75
N LEU A 76 6.15 -10.13 -1.84
CA LEU A 76 5.46 -11.42 -1.87
C LEU A 76 4.20 -11.31 -1.00
N ASP A 77 3.02 -11.31 -1.63
CA ASP A 77 1.75 -11.13 -0.93
C ASP A 77 0.96 -12.43 -0.85
N THR A 78 0.95 -13.00 0.33
CA THR A 78 0.15 -14.18 0.67
C THR A 78 -0.05 -14.31 2.19
N THR A 79 -1.20 -14.84 2.59
CA THR A 79 -1.45 -15.23 3.98
C THR A 79 -0.92 -16.64 4.32
N ASN A 80 -0.47 -17.42 3.32
CA ASN A 80 0.04 -18.76 3.50
C ASN A 80 1.56 -18.75 3.82
N PRO A 81 1.99 -19.13 5.03
CA PRO A 81 3.41 -19.09 5.41
C PRO A 81 4.27 -20.09 4.63
N VAL A 82 3.71 -21.22 4.19
CA VAL A 82 4.45 -22.21 3.38
C VAL A 82 4.72 -21.64 1.97
N ALA A 83 3.73 -20.96 1.38
CA ALA A 83 3.92 -20.27 0.11
C ALA A 83 4.90 -19.10 0.23
N MET A 84 4.83 -18.34 1.33
CA MET A 84 5.77 -17.25 1.61
C MET A 84 7.22 -17.79 1.67
N GLU A 85 7.46 -18.84 2.45
CA GLU A 85 8.80 -19.42 2.56
C GLU A 85 9.31 -19.96 1.23
N ALA A 86 8.45 -20.58 0.42
CA ALA A 86 8.82 -21.06 -0.92
C ALA A 86 9.26 -19.91 -1.83
N GLY A 87 8.52 -18.81 -1.82
CA GLY A 87 8.89 -17.60 -2.57
C GLY A 87 10.23 -17.02 -2.11
N LEU A 88 10.40 -16.85 -0.80
CA LEU A 88 11.65 -16.33 -0.22
C LEU A 88 12.88 -17.18 -0.55
N LYS A 89 12.74 -18.49 -0.62
CA LYS A 89 13.80 -19.42 -1.06
C LYS A 89 14.15 -19.26 -2.54
N THR A 90 13.19 -18.79 -3.34
CA THR A 90 13.31 -18.75 -4.80
C THR A 90 13.87 -17.43 -5.31
N VAL A 91 13.60 -16.33 -4.60
CA VAL A 91 14.08 -14.99 -4.99
C VAL A 91 15.60 -14.94 -5.13
N THR A 92 16.10 -14.43 -6.25
CA THR A 92 17.53 -14.39 -6.57
C THR A 92 18.03 -13.00 -7.00
N LYS A 93 17.17 -12.11 -7.46
CA LYS A 93 17.58 -10.85 -8.09
C LYS A 93 17.76 -9.69 -7.11
N ALA A 94 16.81 -9.49 -6.23
CA ALA A 94 16.83 -8.38 -5.28
C ALA A 94 16.25 -8.81 -3.93
N ARG A 95 16.49 -8.01 -2.92
CA ARG A 95 16.02 -8.26 -1.56
C ARG A 95 14.47 -8.23 -1.52
N PRO A 96 13.78 -9.34 -1.13
CA PRO A 96 12.32 -9.41 -1.14
C PRO A 96 11.68 -8.67 0.03
N ILE A 97 10.39 -8.36 -0.13
CA ILE A 97 9.53 -7.81 0.91
C ILE A 97 8.46 -8.86 1.26
N ILE A 98 8.30 -9.18 2.53
CA ILE A 98 7.22 -10.03 3.04
C ILE A 98 5.96 -9.16 3.19
N ASN A 99 4.93 -9.41 2.40
CA ASN A 99 3.64 -8.73 2.47
C ASN A 99 2.55 -9.73 2.92
N SER A 100 2.21 -9.73 4.20
CA SER A 100 2.60 -8.92 5.32
C SER A 100 2.67 -9.74 6.62
N ILE A 101 3.20 -9.16 7.68
CA ILE A 101 3.18 -9.74 9.02
C ILE A 101 2.25 -8.89 9.89
N SER A 102 1.21 -9.51 10.47
CA SER A 102 0.25 -8.86 11.36
C SER A 102 0.50 -9.22 12.82
N LEU A 103 -0.14 -8.49 13.74
CA LEU A 103 -0.06 -8.67 15.20
C LEU A 103 -0.75 -9.95 15.73
N GLN A 104 -1.08 -10.90 14.86
CA GLN A 104 -1.60 -12.19 15.28
C GLN A 104 -0.44 -13.05 15.80
N PRO A 105 -0.46 -13.52 17.06
CA PRO A 105 0.68 -14.22 17.68
C PRO A 105 1.20 -15.41 16.87
N GLU A 106 0.30 -16.22 16.33
CA GLU A 106 0.66 -17.39 15.52
C GLU A 106 1.37 -16.98 14.23
N ARG A 107 0.94 -15.86 13.63
CA ARG A 107 1.55 -15.34 12.42
C ARG A 107 2.93 -14.74 12.69
N MET A 108 3.06 -13.95 13.75
CA MET A 108 4.36 -13.39 14.17
C MET A 108 5.37 -14.50 14.47
N ALA A 109 4.96 -15.54 15.22
CA ALA A 109 5.84 -16.66 15.59
C ALA A 109 6.43 -17.39 14.37
N ILE A 110 5.65 -17.51 13.28
CA ILE A 110 6.07 -18.20 12.07
C ILE A 110 6.82 -17.25 11.12
N MET A 111 6.36 -16.02 10.96
CA MET A 111 6.79 -15.13 9.87
C MET A 111 7.99 -14.26 10.25
N LEU A 112 8.09 -13.77 11.51
CA LEU A 112 9.21 -12.91 11.92
C LEU A 112 10.59 -13.60 11.74
N PRO A 113 10.78 -14.90 12.09
CA PRO A 113 12.05 -15.57 11.82
C PRO A 113 12.43 -15.64 10.34
N MET A 114 11.45 -15.60 9.44
CA MET A 114 11.73 -15.63 7.99
C MET A 114 12.39 -14.34 7.51
N VAL A 115 12.09 -13.20 8.12
CA VAL A 115 12.66 -11.90 7.73
C VAL A 115 14.19 -11.95 7.81
N THR A 116 14.72 -12.35 8.96
CA THR A 116 16.17 -12.46 9.18
C THR A 116 16.79 -13.64 8.43
N LYS A 117 16.12 -14.81 8.43
CA LYS A 117 16.59 -16.02 7.76
C LYS A 117 16.84 -15.82 6.26
N TYR A 118 15.97 -15.07 5.59
CA TYR A 118 16.03 -14.82 4.15
C TYR A 118 16.53 -13.43 3.78
N ASN A 119 17.06 -12.68 4.75
CA ASN A 119 17.48 -11.28 4.55
C ASN A 119 16.40 -10.45 3.84
N ALA A 120 15.14 -10.64 4.23
CA ALA A 120 14.00 -9.93 3.65
C ALA A 120 13.74 -8.59 4.36
N GLN A 121 12.90 -7.77 3.76
CA GLN A 121 12.18 -6.68 4.41
C GLN A 121 10.76 -7.13 4.74
N MET A 122 10.02 -6.40 5.58
CA MET A 122 8.66 -6.78 5.93
C MET A 122 7.69 -5.61 5.94
N ILE A 123 6.45 -5.86 5.54
CA ILE A 123 5.33 -4.98 5.81
C ILE A 123 4.72 -5.40 7.15
N ALA A 124 4.76 -4.47 8.10
CA ALA A 124 4.16 -4.59 9.42
C ALA A 124 2.71 -4.09 9.35
N LEU A 125 1.77 -5.02 9.14
CA LEU A 125 0.35 -4.71 8.98
C LEU A 125 -0.31 -4.54 10.34
N LEU A 126 -0.91 -3.37 10.59
CA LEU A 126 -1.58 -3.06 11.85
C LEU A 126 -2.95 -3.75 11.96
N TRP A 127 -2.91 -5.08 11.94
CA TRP A 127 -4.06 -5.96 12.11
C TRP A 127 -3.84 -6.88 13.29
N GLY A 128 -4.63 -6.70 14.34
CA GLY A 128 -4.53 -7.47 15.58
C GLY A 128 -5.46 -8.67 15.65
N LYS A 129 -5.53 -9.27 16.86
CA LYS A 129 -6.44 -10.35 17.15
C LYS A 129 -7.91 -9.93 16.98
N ASP A 130 -8.22 -8.69 17.36
CA ASP A 130 -9.58 -8.13 17.29
C ASP A 130 -9.87 -7.39 15.96
N GLY A 131 -8.95 -7.48 15.01
CA GLY A 131 -9.09 -6.88 13.69
C GLY A 131 -8.29 -5.58 13.50
N MET A 132 -8.85 -4.64 12.75
CA MET A 132 -8.24 -3.32 12.49
C MET A 132 -8.26 -2.44 13.75
N PRO A 133 -7.27 -1.53 13.89
CA PRO A 133 -7.29 -0.51 14.94
C PRO A 133 -8.52 0.40 14.79
N ARG A 134 -9.12 0.80 15.91
CA ARG A 134 -10.33 1.64 15.94
C ARG A 134 -10.06 3.11 15.70
N ASP A 135 -8.86 3.56 16.11
CA ASP A 135 -8.47 4.98 16.06
C ASP A 135 -6.95 5.14 15.91
N THR A 136 -6.48 6.39 15.94
CA THR A 136 -5.07 6.77 15.85
C THR A 136 -4.23 6.21 17.00
N ASN A 137 -4.74 6.23 18.22
CA ASN A 137 -4.00 5.77 19.41
C ASN A 137 -3.80 4.24 19.37
N GLU A 138 -4.83 3.52 18.96
CA GLU A 138 -4.73 2.07 18.81
C GLU A 138 -3.76 1.69 17.68
N ARG A 139 -3.74 2.46 16.56
CA ARG A 139 -2.70 2.30 15.53
C ARG A 139 -1.30 2.49 16.10
N ALA A 140 -1.10 3.55 16.90
CA ALA A 140 0.18 3.84 17.52
C ALA A 140 0.62 2.71 18.47
N LEU A 141 -0.30 2.19 19.29
CA LEU A 141 -0.03 1.06 20.17
C LEU A 141 0.35 -0.19 19.38
N MET A 142 -0.44 -0.55 18.37
CA MET A 142 -0.19 -1.73 17.53
C MET A 142 1.13 -1.60 16.76
N ALA A 143 1.46 -0.40 16.26
CA ALA A 143 2.75 -0.15 15.59
C ALA A 143 3.92 -0.36 16.56
N THR A 144 3.82 0.19 17.77
CA THR A 144 4.84 0.02 18.81
C THR A 144 5.06 -1.45 19.14
N GLU A 145 3.98 -2.20 19.35
CA GLU A 145 4.05 -3.62 19.69
C GLU A 145 4.67 -4.46 18.56
N LEU A 146 4.24 -4.24 17.31
CA LEU A 146 4.72 -5.02 16.17
C LEU A 146 6.18 -4.69 15.83
N VAL A 147 6.57 -3.42 15.88
CA VAL A 147 7.96 -3.00 15.67
C VAL A 147 8.86 -3.55 16.78
N TYR A 148 8.40 -3.49 18.04
CA TYR A 148 9.15 -4.10 19.15
C TYR A 148 9.35 -5.60 18.95
N ALA A 149 8.29 -6.35 18.58
CA ALA A 149 8.37 -7.78 18.33
C ALA A 149 9.34 -8.09 17.17
N ALA A 150 9.30 -7.29 16.10
CA ALA A 150 10.23 -7.44 14.97
C ALA A 150 11.69 -7.18 15.38
N ASN A 151 11.94 -6.15 16.20
CA ASN A 151 13.29 -5.87 16.73
C ASN A 151 13.79 -7.01 17.63
N GLN A 152 12.93 -7.61 18.47
CA GLN A 152 13.29 -8.79 19.27
C GLN A 152 13.65 -10.00 18.40
N ALA A 153 13.09 -10.11 17.19
CA ALA A 153 13.43 -11.11 16.20
C ALA A 153 14.68 -10.75 15.37
N GLY A 154 15.34 -9.62 15.65
CA GLY A 154 16.56 -9.16 14.97
C GLY A 154 16.30 -8.37 13.68
N VAL A 155 15.08 -7.91 13.43
CA VAL A 155 14.76 -7.07 12.26
C VAL A 155 15.06 -5.61 12.61
N ALA A 156 15.87 -4.94 11.78
CA ALA A 156 16.18 -3.52 11.95
C ALA A 156 14.99 -2.64 11.50
N ASN A 157 14.85 -1.45 12.10
CA ASN A 157 13.75 -0.54 11.74
C ASN A 157 13.73 -0.18 10.26
N GLU A 158 14.89 -0.02 9.62
CA GLU A 158 15.03 0.31 8.20
C GLU A 158 14.47 -0.78 7.27
N ASP A 159 14.21 -1.97 7.80
CA ASP A 159 13.66 -3.12 7.08
C ASP A 159 12.15 -3.31 7.31
N ILE A 160 11.55 -2.44 8.13
CA ILE A 160 10.15 -2.48 8.50
C ILE A 160 9.37 -1.40 7.75
N TYR A 161 8.30 -1.79 7.07
CA TYR A 161 7.31 -0.90 6.44
C TYR A 161 6.01 -0.99 7.24
N VAL A 162 5.70 0.00 8.04
CA VAL A 162 4.44 0.02 8.81
C VAL A 162 3.28 0.35 7.89
N ASP A 163 2.28 -0.53 7.82
CA ASP A 163 1.03 -0.32 7.09
C ASP A 163 -0.11 -0.05 8.09
N PRO A 164 -0.58 1.21 8.19
CA PRO A 164 -1.66 1.61 9.11
C PRO A 164 -3.05 1.16 8.67
N ILE A 165 -3.18 0.51 7.55
CA ILE A 165 -4.41 0.04 6.88
C ILE A 165 -5.30 1.20 6.41
N VAL A 166 -5.34 1.37 5.10
CA VAL A 166 -6.29 2.26 4.42
C VAL A 166 -7.64 1.56 4.29
N SER A 167 -8.69 2.19 4.77
CA SER A 167 -10.08 1.73 4.67
C SER A 167 -10.86 2.50 3.61
N PRO A 168 -11.88 1.88 2.97
CA PRO A 168 -12.70 2.57 1.99
C PRO A 168 -13.45 3.76 2.59
N VAL A 169 -13.42 4.91 1.92
CA VAL A 169 -14.17 6.11 2.35
C VAL A 169 -15.67 5.86 2.41
N SER A 170 -16.17 4.95 1.57
CA SER A 170 -17.59 4.55 1.53
C SER A 170 -18.05 3.76 2.76
N VAL A 171 -17.14 3.23 3.57
CA VAL A 171 -17.44 2.39 4.74
C VAL A 171 -17.39 3.19 6.03
N GLU A 172 -16.25 3.83 6.32
CA GLU A 172 -16.08 4.55 7.58
C GLU A 172 -15.06 5.69 7.48
N ILE A 173 -15.56 6.92 7.59
CA ILE A 173 -14.72 8.12 7.49
C ILE A 173 -13.72 8.25 8.66
N ASN A 174 -14.06 7.80 9.87
CA ASN A 174 -13.14 7.86 11.00
C ASN A 174 -11.89 7.03 10.78
N GLN A 175 -11.99 5.92 10.06
CA GLN A 175 -10.85 5.10 9.68
C GLN A 175 -9.92 5.82 8.70
N VAL A 176 -10.49 6.60 7.77
CA VAL A 176 -9.73 7.42 6.82
C VAL A 176 -8.97 8.53 7.55
N LEU A 177 -9.65 9.23 8.46
CA LEU A 177 -9.07 10.32 9.25
C LEU A 177 -7.96 9.82 10.18
N SER A 178 -8.22 8.78 10.96
CA SER A 178 -7.25 8.24 11.92
C SER A 178 -6.03 7.60 11.26
N CYS A 179 -6.17 7.05 10.04
CA CYS A 179 -5.04 6.57 9.25
C CYS A 179 -4.14 7.74 8.82
N ALA A 180 -4.71 8.84 8.34
CA ALA A 180 -3.95 10.02 7.94
C ALA A 180 -3.29 10.72 9.16
N GLU A 181 -3.99 10.79 10.29
CA GLU A 181 -3.46 11.36 11.54
C GLU A 181 -2.29 10.54 12.09
N PHE A 182 -2.36 9.21 12.03
CA PHE A 182 -1.30 8.31 12.45
C PHE A 182 0.03 8.61 11.77
N MET A 183 0.01 9.09 10.52
CA MET A 183 1.23 9.44 9.79
C MET A 183 2.06 10.53 10.46
N SER A 184 1.46 11.36 11.34
CA SER A 184 2.20 12.35 12.11
C SER A 184 3.02 11.75 13.26
N MET A 185 2.69 10.53 13.70
CA MET A 185 3.24 9.91 14.90
C MET A 185 4.34 8.89 14.61
N ILE A 186 4.39 8.34 13.40
CA ILE A 186 5.21 7.15 13.10
C ILE A 186 6.71 7.41 13.26
N ALA A 187 7.18 8.62 12.96
CA ALA A 187 8.59 8.98 13.11
C ALA A 187 9.08 8.92 14.58
N ASP A 188 8.18 9.24 15.51
CA ASP A 188 8.46 9.19 16.94
C ASP A 188 8.30 7.77 17.51
N ILE A 189 7.31 7.01 17.00
CA ILE A 189 7.02 5.64 17.45
C ILE A 189 8.12 4.66 17.00
N ALA A 190 8.56 4.78 15.76
CA ALA A 190 9.50 3.85 15.14
C ALA A 190 10.55 4.60 14.30
N PRO A 191 11.50 5.30 14.94
CA PRO A 191 12.54 6.05 14.21
C PRO A 191 13.31 5.15 13.25
N GLY A 192 13.41 5.56 11.99
CA GLY A 192 14.06 4.81 10.93
C GLY A 192 13.17 3.77 10.23
N ALA A 193 12.01 3.41 10.78
CA ALA A 193 11.06 2.58 10.06
C ALA A 193 10.43 3.35 8.89
N LYS A 194 10.08 2.61 7.86
CA LYS A 194 9.36 3.09 6.68
C LYS A 194 7.85 2.94 6.86
N THR A 195 7.08 3.58 6.01
CA THR A 195 5.64 3.36 5.94
C THR A 195 5.25 2.90 4.54
N THR A 196 4.18 2.15 4.45
CA THR A 196 3.52 1.79 3.21
C THR A 196 2.02 1.75 3.39
N VAL A 197 1.26 1.84 2.30
CA VAL A 197 -0.20 1.72 2.34
C VAL A 197 -0.71 1.02 1.08
N GLY A 198 -1.75 0.20 1.22
CA GLY A 198 -2.56 -0.26 0.10
C GLY A 198 -3.50 0.86 -0.35
N LEU A 199 -3.00 1.79 -1.16
CA LEU A 199 -3.68 3.05 -1.46
C LEU A 199 -5.03 2.86 -2.13
N SER A 200 -5.16 1.92 -3.05
CA SER A 200 -6.40 1.66 -3.80
C SER A 200 -7.60 1.26 -2.93
N ASN A 201 -7.34 0.88 -1.67
CA ASN A 201 -8.40 0.55 -0.71
C ASN A 201 -9.30 1.75 -0.39
N ILE A 202 -8.78 3.00 -0.42
CA ILE A 202 -9.59 4.20 -0.14
C ILE A 202 -10.80 4.31 -1.06
N SER A 203 -10.68 3.83 -2.29
CA SER A 203 -11.70 3.91 -3.34
C SER A 203 -12.45 2.60 -3.59
N ASN A 204 -12.30 1.58 -2.73
CA ASN A 204 -13.06 0.35 -2.88
C ASN A 204 -14.56 0.60 -2.73
N GLY A 205 -15.35 0.02 -3.66
CA GLY A 205 -16.79 0.24 -3.75
C GLY A 205 -17.21 1.55 -4.44
N THR A 206 -16.25 2.33 -4.94
CA THR A 206 -16.49 3.54 -5.72
C THR A 206 -16.53 3.22 -7.23
N PRO A 207 -17.38 3.88 -8.04
CA PRO A 207 -17.36 3.77 -9.50
C PRO A 207 -15.98 4.04 -10.09
N ASP A 208 -15.57 3.29 -11.11
CA ASP A 208 -14.21 3.31 -11.66
C ASP A 208 -13.71 4.71 -12.05
N HIS A 209 -14.57 5.55 -12.65
CA HIS A 209 -14.22 6.92 -13.08
C HIS A 209 -13.93 7.89 -11.91
N LEU A 210 -14.33 7.55 -10.69
CA LEU A 210 -14.11 8.35 -9.49
C LEU A 210 -12.95 7.82 -8.62
N ARG A 211 -12.44 6.63 -8.89
CA ARG A 211 -11.39 6.01 -8.06
C ARG A 211 -10.09 6.78 -8.11
N GLY A 212 -9.68 7.21 -9.30
CA GLY A 212 -8.39 7.90 -9.48
C GLY A 212 -8.26 9.15 -8.61
N ILE A 213 -9.27 10.02 -8.58
CA ILE A 213 -9.20 11.26 -7.79
C ILE A 213 -9.18 10.99 -6.27
N LEU A 214 -9.86 9.94 -5.78
CA LEU A 214 -9.77 9.52 -4.37
C LEU A 214 -8.36 9.04 -4.02
N ASN A 215 -7.80 8.15 -4.83
CA ASN A 215 -6.46 7.60 -4.62
C ASN A 215 -5.40 8.70 -4.60
N ARG A 216 -5.43 9.60 -5.59
CA ARG A 216 -4.49 10.71 -5.73
C ARG A 216 -4.60 11.70 -4.58
N THR A 217 -5.82 12.10 -4.21
CA THR A 217 -6.02 13.03 -3.10
C THR A 217 -5.56 12.41 -1.78
N TYR A 218 -5.88 11.14 -1.54
CA TYR A 218 -5.50 10.48 -0.29
C TYR A 218 -3.99 10.25 -0.18
N LEU A 219 -3.30 9.98 -1.30
CA LEU A 219 -1.83 9.94 -1.33
C LEU A 219 -1.22 11.23 -0.79
N ILE A 220 -1.73 12.40 -1.26
CA ILE A 220 -1.28 13.72 -0.82
C ILE A 220 -1.55 13.93 0.67
N MET A 221 -2.75 13.53 1.14
CA MET A 221 -3.13 13.65 2.55
C MET A 221 -2.23 12.82 3.45
N LEU A 222 -1.96 11.55 3.08
CA LEU A 222 -1.06 10.67 3.82
C LEU A 222 0.39 11.19 3.86
N ASN A 223 0.80 11.93 2.83
CA ASN A 223 2.14 12.50 2.76
C ASN A 223 2.27 13.89 3.44
N ARG A 224 1.26 14.35 4.19
CA ARG A 224 1.25 15.67 4.86
C ARG A 224 2.46 15.89 5.77
N TYR A 225 2.95 14.84 6.40
CA TYR A 225 4.06 14.86 7.35
C TYR A 225 5.37 14.30 6.75
N GLU A 226 5.41 14.08 5.43
CA GLU A 226 6.57 13.52 4.71
C GLU A 226 7.04 12.15 5.27
N THR A 227 6.14 11.42 5.89
CA THR A 227 6.39 10.10 6.48
C THR A 227 5.98 8.94 5.59
N LEU A 228 5.25 9.19 4.50
CA LEU A 228 4.85 8.14 3.55
C LEU A 228 6.04 7.75 2.67
N TYR A 229 6.66 6.61 2.95
CA TYR A 229 7.81 6.13 2.20
C TYR A 229 7.42 5.45 0.89
N SER A 230 6.37 4.62 0.90
CA SER A 230 5.88 3.88 -0.26
C SER A 230 4.37 3.72 -0.28
N ALA A 231 3.82 3.38 -1.43
CA ALA A 231 2.42 3.02 -1.58
C ALA A 231 2.26 1.89 -2.61
N ILE A 232 1.37 0.94 -2.30
CA ILE A 232 0.93 -0.11 -3.23
C ILE A 232 -0.18 0.51 -4.07
N ILE A 233 0.03 0.62 -5.39
CA ILE A 233 -0.75 1.47 -6.28
C ILE A 233 -0.98 0.83 -7.65
N ASP A 234 -1.96 1.38 -8.36
CA ASP A 234 -2.07 1.19 -9.81
C ASP A 234 -0.89 1.88 -10.54
N ALA A 235 -0.03 1.08 -11.15
CA ALA A 235 1.14 1.56 -11.88
C ALA A 235 0.78 2.36 -13.15
N PHE A 236 -0.46 2.28 -13.62
CA PHE A 236 -0.90 2.89 -14.88
C PHE A 236 -1.56 4.26 -14.71
N ASP A 237 -1.78 4.72 -13.48
CA ASP A 237 -2.22 6.07 -13.19
C ASP A 237 -1.04 7.06 -13.31
N SER A 238 -0.93 7.71 -14.46
CA SER A 238 0.18 8.63 -14.77
C SER A 238 0.19 9.87 -13.87
N GLU A 239 -0.96 10.37 -13.43
CA GLU A 239 -1.03 11.51 -12.52
C GLU A 239 -0.62 11.12 -11.11
N LEU A 240 -1.02 9.92 -10.64
CA LEU A 240 -0.54 9.36 -9.39
C LEU A 240 0.98 9.19 -9.41
N ALA A 241 1.53 8.75 -10.55
CA ALA A 241 2.99 8.65 -10.73
C ALA A 241 3.69 10.01 -10.66
N GLN A 242 3.09 11.07 -11.20
CA GLN A 242 3.62 12.43 -11.07
C GLN A 242 3.61 12.89 -9.60
N LEU A 243 2.50 12.71 -8.90
CA LEU A 243 2.37 13.05 -7.48
C LEU A 243 3.40 12.31 -6.62
N ALA A 244 3.58 11.01 -6.85
CA ALA A 244 4.57 10.22 -6.12
C ALA A 244 6.03 10.67 -6.36
N ASN A 245 6.30 11.39 -7.45
CA ASN A 245 7.61 11.93 -7.81
C ASN A 245 7.78 13.43 -7.51
N ASP A 246 7.05 13.97 -6.53
CA ASP A 246 7.04 15.40 -6.17
C ASP A 246 6.56 16.33 -7.30
N GLY A 247 5.81 15.79 -8.27
CA GLY A 247 5.13 16.60 -9.29
C GLY A 247 3.88 17.27 -8.74
N LEU A 248 3.38 18.31 -9.45
CA LEU A 248 2.15 19.04 -9.11
C LEU A 248 2.18 19.70 -7.71
N PRO A 249 3.22 20.48 -7.37
CA PRO A 249 3.35 21.08 -6.04
C PRO A 249 2.17 22.00 -5.66
N GLU A 250 1.51 22.64 -6.64
CA GLU A 250 0.33 23.46 -6.45
C GLU A 250 -0.86 22.65 -5.90
N ILE A 251 -1.01 21.40 -6.34
CA ILE A 251 -2.05 20.48 -5.85
C ILE A 251 -1.75 20.04 -4.42
N TYR A 252 -0.48 19.70 -4.12
CA TYR A 252 -0.05 19.40 -2.75
C TYR A 252 -0.37 20.57 -1.81
N GLN A 253 0.02 21.78 -2.17
CA GLN A 253 -0.25 22.98 -1.37
C GLN A 253 -1.74 23.21 -1.16
N LEU A 254 -2.57 23.05 -2.20
CA LEU A 254 -4.01 23.20 -2.11
C LEU A 254 -4.63 22.22 -1.11
N VAL A 255 -4.30 20.92 -1.24
CA VAL A 255 -4.81 19.87 -0.36
C VAL A 255 -4.38 20.12 1.09
N TRP A 256 -3.10 20.44 1.32
CA TRP A 256 -2.58 20.69 2.66
C TRP A 256 -3.17 21.94 3.32
N ARG A 257 -3.37 23.04 2.59
CA ARG A 257 -4.07 24.24 3.10
C ARG A 257 -5.50 23.91 3.57
N ILE A 258 -6.23 23.09 2.80
CA ILE A 258 -7.58 22.62 3.19
C ILE A 258 -7.53 21.74 4.43
N MET A 259 -6.53 20.84 4.54
CA MET A 259 -6.31 20.01 5.73
C MET A 259 -6.02 20.85 6.97
N ASP A 260 -5.25 21.94 6.81
CA ASP A 260 -4.91 22.89 7.87
C ASP A 260 -6.09 23.82 8.25
N GLY A 261 -7.25 23.64 7.62
CA GLY A 261 -8.50 24.37 7.95
C GLY A 261 -8.71 25.65 7.17
N GLU A 262 -7.92 25.94 6.15
CA GLU A 262 -8.13 27.13 5.32
C GLU A 262 -9.41 26.98 4.49
N GLU A 263 -10.22 28.04 4.49
CA GLU A 263 -11.39 28.14 3.62
C GLU A 263 -10.97 28.59 2.22
N VAL A 264 -10.94 27.63 1.29
CA VAL A 264 -10.61 27.89 -0.11
C VAL A 264 -11.89 28.07 -0.92
N SER A 265 -12.02 29.22 -1.63
CA SER A 265 -13.12 29.48 -2.54
C SER A 265 -12.98 28.62 -3.80
N LEU A 266 -13.97 27.75 -4.05
CA LEU A 266 -13.99 26.91 -5.25
C LEU A 266 -14.11 27.71 -6.56
N ALA A 267 -14.66 28.92 -6.51
CA ALA A 267 -14.85 29.76 -7.69
C ALA A 267 -13.52 30.27 -8.29
N SER A 268 -12.47 30.36 -7.48
CA SER A 268 -11.14 30.81 -7.93
C SER A 268 -10.24 29.69 -8.46
N LEU A 269 -10.69 28.45 -8.37
CA LEU A 269 -9.91 27.26 -8.73
C LEU A 269 -10.20 26.80 -10.16
N SER A 270 -9.18 26.24 -10.82
CA SER A 270 -9.35 25.48 -12.05
C SER A 270 -10.23 24.24 -11.80
N GLU A 271 -10.72 23.64 -12.87
CA GLU A 271 -11.55 22.41 -12.74
C GLU A 271 -10.83 21.29 -12.01
N LYS A 272 -9.56 21.07 -12.34
CA LYS A 272 -8.72 20.07 -11.68
C LYS A 272 -8.55 20.37 -10.18
N GLU A 273 -8.21 21.57 -9.82
CA GLU A 273 -8.07 21.99 -8.41
C GLU A 273 -9.38 21.87 -7.63
N ARG A 274 -10.52 22.18 -8.27
CA ARG A 274 -11.85 21.99 -7.66
C ARG A 274 -12.11 20.53 -7.31
N GLN A 275 -11.77 19.60 -8.20
CA GLN A 275 -11.93 18.17 -7.93
C GLN A 275 -11.11 17.73 -6.72
N TYR A 276 -9.84 18.15 -6.62
CA TYR A 276 -9.00 17.87 -5.43
C TYR A 276 -9.56 18.52 -4.17
N ALA A 277 -10.00 19.79 -4.25
CA ALA A 277 -10.53 20.50 -3.09
C ALA A 277 -11.81 19.85 -2.56
N LYS A 278 -12.76 19.49 -3.45
CA LYS A 278 -14.00 18.79 -3.09
C LYS A 278 -13.68 17.41 -2.48
N THR A 279 -12.78 16.65 -3.10
CA THR A 279 -12.38 15.32 -2.64
C THR A 279 -11.68 15.40 -1.27
N THR A 280 -10.82 16.40 -1.05
CA THR A 280 -10.19 16.63 0.25
C THR A 280 -11.23 16.85 1.35
N ARG A 281 -12.26 17.69 1.08
CA ARG A 281 -13.35 17.94 2.04
C ARG A 281 -14.13 16.67 2.39
N VAL A 282 -14.37 15.81 1.41
CA VAL A 282 -15.01 14.50 1.64
C VAL A 282 -14.11 13.60 2.47
N LEU A 283 -12.84 13.46 2.13
CA LEU A 283 -11.88 12.62 2.87
C LEU A 283 -11.58 13.15 4.27
N MET A 284 -11.83 14.45 4.52
CA MET A 284 -11.79 15.05 5.86
C MET A 284 -13.12 14.94 6.63
N GLY A 285 -14.15 14.32 6.07
CA GLY A 285 -15.48 14.25 6.69
C GLY A 285 -16.22 15.58 6.79
N LYS A 286 -15.71 16.65 6.14
CA LYS A 286 -16.40 17.95 6.09
C LYS A 286 -17.64 17.90 5.19
N ASN A 287 -17.61 17.07 4.16
CA ASN A 287 -18.74 16.78 3.28
C ASN A 287 -19.02 15.27 3.31
N LEU A 288 -20.29 14.89 3.18
CA LEU A 288 -20.67 13.49 3.09
C LEU A 288 -20.17 12.88 1.79
N TYR A 289 -19.65 11.66 1.88
CA TYR A 289 -19.32 10.87 0.71
C TYR A 289 -20.59 10.44 -0.03
N SER A 290 -20.59 10.67 -1.33
CA SER A 290 -21.60 10.16 -2.27
C SER A 290 -20.94 10.00 -3.64
N HIS A 291 -21.52 9.25 -4.55
CA HIS A 291 -20.95 9.11 -5.91
C HIS A 291 -21.06 10.38 -6.77
N SER A 292 -21.68 11.43 -6.25
CA SER A 292 -21.85 12.74 -6.90
C SER A 292 -21.15 13.89 -6.16
N TRP A 293 -20.16 13.60 -5.28
CA TRP A 293 -19.49 14.67 -4.51
C TRP A 293 -18.76 15.70 -5.38
N LEU A 294 -18.41 15.34 -6.61
CA LEU A 294 -17.77 16.26 -7.55
C LEU A 294 -18.78 17.21 -8.22
N ASP A 295 -20.06 16.86 -8.25
CA ASP A 295 -21.12 17.61 -8.92
C ASP A 295 -21.74 18.69 -8.01
N VAL A 296 -21.58 18.57 -6.69
CA VAL A 296 -22.19 19.45 -5.67
C VAL A 296 -21.23 20.46 -5.10
#